data_3263fc58fbe4db673044265a1b9b9ce9
#
_entry.id   3263fc58fbe4db673044265a1b9b9ce9
#
_cell.length_a   1.000
_cell.length_b   1.000
_cell.length_c   1.000
_cell.angle_alpha   90.00
_cell.angle_beta   90.00
_cell.angle_gamma   90.00
#
_symmetry.space_group_name_H-M   'P 1'
#
loop_
_entity.id
_entity.type
_entity.pdbx_description
1 polymer ?
#
loop_
_entity_poly.entity_id
_entity_poly.type
_entity_poly.pdbx_seq_one_letter_code
_entity_poly.pdbx_strand_id
1 'polypeptide(L)'
;YKEILKLKNQIKRNLSLFLILGSTSVCIFTSFTYNALNYTQVINASLFNTAIPVTIILVCFLLKIEKTNIFQISGLVISVLGILAIITKLDLNILLTLNFNKGDLFMVGAIIAWGIYSAYLRKRTFEVSLLALVHIICTFGLIFLLPLFILDMTQGKIIEMSSNFFYILAYVAIFPSIGSYYCWAGAVSIIGANRAGIFLSLIPLF
;
A
#
# COMPACT_ATOMS: atom_id res chain seq x y z
N TYR A 1 -9.11 -31.53 2.97
CA TYR A 1 -7.76 -32.03 2.62
C TYR A 1 -7.36 -31.68 1.17
N LYS A 2 -8.21 -31.98 0.16
CA LYS A 2 -7.94 -31.67 -1.26
C LYS A 2 -7.76 -30.17 -1.52
N GLU A 3 -8.55 -29.30 -0.88
CA GLU A 3 -8.42 -27.84 -1.01
C GLU A 3 -7.11 -27.32 -0.42
N ILE A 4 -6.70 -27.85 0.73
CA ILE A 4 -5.42 -27.49 1.37
C ILE A 4 -4.24 -27.88 0.49
N LEU A 5 -4.28 -29.08 -0.10
CA LEU A 5 -3.23 -29.53 -1.04
C LEU A 5 -3.19 -28.66 -2.31
N LYS A 6 -4.36 -28.29 -2.85
CA LYS A 6 -4.46 -27.38 -4.00
C LYS A 6 -3.85 -26.01 -3.67
N LEU A 7 -4.16 -25.47 -2.50
CA LEU A 7 -3.63 -24.21 -2.03
C LEU A 7 -2.11 -24.25 -1.85
N LYS A 8 -1.59 -25.31 -1.22
CA LYS A 8 -0.15 -25.52 -1.04
C LYS A 8 0.61 -25.59 -2.38
N ASN A 9 0.04 -26.27 -3.36
CA ASN A 9 0.63 -26.37 -4.70
C ASN A 9 0.59 -25.00 -5.44
N GLN A 10 -0.48 -24.23 -5.29
CA GLN A 10 -0.58 -22.88 -5.83
C GLN A 10 0.45 -21.94 -5.20
N ILE A 11 0.63 -22.00 -3.89
CA ILE A 11 1.64 -21.20 -3.17
C ILE A 11 3.04 -21.54 -3.70
N LYS A 12 3.40 -22.83 -3.79
CA LYS A 12 4.71 -23.24 -4.30
C LYS A 12 4.95 -22.76 -5.74
N ARG A 13 3.95 -22.89 -6.61
CA ARG A 13 4.06 -22.50 -8.02
C ARG A 13 4.15 -21.00 -8.23
N ASN A 14 3.56 -20.22 -7.35
CA ASN A 14 3.51 -18.76 -7.45
C ASN A 14 4.21 -18.05 -6.28
N LEU A 15 5.22 -18.71 -5.69
CA LEU A 15 5.92 -18.24 -4.50
C LEU A 15 6.47 -16.82 -4.68
N SER A 16 7.11 -16.53 -5.81
CA SER A 16 7.64 -15.20 -6.12
C SER A 16 6.57 -14.12 -6.10
N LEU A 17 5.37 -14.43 -6.61
CA LEU A 17 4.26 -13.49 -6.58
C LEU A 17 3.81 -13.20 -5.14
N PHE A 18 3.66 -14.24 -4.31
CA PHE A 18 3.26 -14.05 -2.91
C PHE A 18 4.33 -13.31 -2.09
N LEU A 19 5.62 -13.58 -2.37
CA LEU A 19 6.72 -12.83 -1.75
C LEU A 19 6.65 -11.34 -2.13
N ILE A 20 6.42 -11.01 -3.40
CA ILE A 20 6.25 -9.62 -3.86
C ILE A 20 5.02 -9.00 -3.19
N LEU A 21 3.86 -9.68 -3.21
CA LEU A 21 2.65 -9.15 -2.62
C LEU A 21 2.80 -8.88 -1.12
N GLY A 22 3.35 -9.82 -0.35
CA GLY A 22 3.55 -9.67 1.09
C GLY A 22 4.60 -8.61 1.44
N SER A 23 5.75 -8.63 0.75
CA SER A 23 6.82 -7.66 1.01
C SER A 23 6.41 -6.23 0.67
N THR A 24 5.78 -6.00 -0.48
CA THR A 24 5.44 -4.64 -0.92
C THR A 24 4.26 -4.05 -0.16
N SER A 25 3.23 -4.85 0.15
CA SER A 25 2.04 -4.33 0.84
C SER A 25 2.21 -4.26 2.36
N VAL A 26 2.51 -5.38 3.01
CA VAL A 26 2.51 -5.45 4.48
C VAL A 26 3.83 -4.97 5.06
N CYS A 27 4.98 -5.35 4.47
CA CYS A 27 6.27 -4.97 5.03
C CYS A 27 6.66 -3.54 4.61
N ILE A 28 6.91 -3.29 3.32
CA ILE A 28 7.49 -2.03 2.85
C ILE A 28 6.49 -0.88 3.02
N PHE A 29 5.26 -1.02 2.50
CA PHE A 29 4.26 0.04 2.59
C PHE A 29 3.99 0.45 4.03
N THR A 30 3.73 -0.52 4.91
CA THR A 30 3.41 -0.24 6.32
C THR A 30 4.60 0.33 7.06
N SER A 31 5.79 -0.30 6.95
CA SER A 31 7.00 0.19 7.63
C SER A 31 7.37 1.60 7.17
N PHE A 32 7.30 1.87 5.87
CA PHE A 32 7.64 3.18 5.34
C PHE A 32 6.62 4.25 5.75
N THR A 33 5.33 3.94 5.72
CA THR A 33 4.28 4.85 6.18
C THR A 33 4.45 5.20 7.66
N TYR A 34 4.65 4.22 8.54
CA TYR A 34 4.84 4.49 9.95
C TYR A 34 6.16 5.20 10.25
N ASN A 35 7.25 4.86 9.56
CA ASN A 35 8.51 5.60 9.70
C ASN A 35 8.39 7.05 9.19
N ALA A 36 7.62 7.30 8.15
CA ALA A 36 7.37 8.65 7.66
C ALA A 36 6.74 9.54 8.74
N LEU A 37 5.80 9.01 9.53
CA LEU A 37 5.10 9.72 10.59
C LEU A 37 6.03 10.21 11.73
N ASN A 38 7.24 9.66 11.85
CA ASN A 38 8.25 10.19 12.76
C ASN A 38 8.85 11.52 12.30
N TYR A 39 8.69 11.88 11.03
CA TYR A 39 9.30 13.05 10.40
C TYR A 39 8.29 14.01 9.79
N THR A 40 7.05 13.59 9.56
CA THR A 40 6.00 14.39 8.94
C THR A 40 4.66 14.23 9.66
N GLN A 41 3.76 15.19 9.44
CA GLN A 41 2.42 15.13 10.02
C GLN A 41 1.51 14.17 9.25
N VAL A 42 0.51 13.59 9.93
CA VAL A 42 -0.47 12.65 9.34
C VAL A 42 -1.16 13.27 8.11
N ILE A 43 -1.47 14.56 8.15
CA ILE A 43 -2.10 15.29 7.03
C ILE A 43 -1.19 15.25 5.80
N ASN A 44 0.11 15.55 5.96
CA ASN A 44 1.05 15.51 4.85
C ASN A 44 1.21 14.09 4.30
N ALA A 45 1.32 13.07 5.17
CA ALA A 45 1.37 11.68 4.76
C ALA A 45 0.11 11.27 3.97
N SER A 46 -1.08 11.73 4.39
CA SER A 46 -2.33 11.45 3.67
C SER A 46 -2.38 12.11 2.28
N LEU A 47 -1.79 13.29 2.13
CA LEU A 47 -1.65 13.95 0.82
C LEU A 47 -0.75 13.14 -0.12
N PHE A 48 0.37 12.57 0.36
CA PHE A 48 1.18 11.67 -0.45
C PHE A 48 0.39 10.44 -0.93
N ASN A 49 -0.52 9.90 -0.13
CA ASN A 49 -1.36 8.78 -0.52
C ASN A 49 -2.27 9.09 -1.71
N THR A 50 -2.60 10.36 -1.96
CA THR A 50 -3.35 10.75 -3.18
C THR A 50 -2.57 10.54 -4.46
N ALA A 51 -1.25 10.35 -4.38
CA ALA A 51 -0.40 10.00 -5.52
C ALA A 51 -0.36 8.48 -5.82
N ILE A 52 -0.95 7.64 -4.97
CA ILE A 52 -1.00 6.18 -5.18
C ILE A 52 -1.59 5.81 -6.55
N PRO A 53 -2.70 6.40 -7.03
CA PRO A 53 -3.24 6.09 -8.36
C PRO A 53 -2.22 6.30 -9.48
N VAL A 54 -1.37 7.32 -9.34
CA VAL A 54 -0.27 7.61 -10.29
C VAL A 54 0.68 6.43 -10.37
N THR A 55 1.13 5.94 -9.21
CA THR A 55 2.09 4.82 -9.15
C THR A 55 1.46 3.52 -9.64
N ILE A 56 0.18 3.26 -9.34
CA ILE A 56 -0.55 2.08 -9.85
C ILE A 56 -0.58 2.10 -11.38
N ILE A 57 -1.04 3.21 -11.98
CA ILE A 57 -1.15 3.35 -13.44
C ILE A 57 0.23 3.21 -14.10
N LEU A 58 1.25 3.86 -13.53
CA LEU A 58 2.61 3.80 -14.05
C LEU A 58 3.16 2.37 -14.01
N VAL A 59 3.03 1.67 -12.89
CA VAL A 59 3.52 0.29 -12.76
C VAL A 59 2.72 -0.66 -13.66
N CYS A 60 1.40 -0.53 -13.72
CA CYS A 60 0.57 -1.32 -14.62
C CYS A 60 0.93 -1.11 -16.11
N PHE A 61 1.26 0.12 -16.49
CA PHE A 61 1.72 0.46 -17.83
C PHE A 61 3.11 -0.14 -18.13
N LEU A 62 4.07 0.05 -17.24
CA LEU A 62 5.44 -0.48 -17.40
C LEU A 62 5.47 -2.01 -17.47
N LEU A 63 4.64 -2.67 -16.67
CA LEU A 63 4.54 -4.14 -16.65
C LEU A 63 3.55 -4.69 -17.69
N LYS A 64 2.91 -3.82 -18.49
CA LYS A 64 1.92 -4.19 -19.54
C LYS A 64 0.77 -5.04 -18.99
N ILE A 65 0.32 -4.75 -17.76
CA ILE A 65 -0.73 -5.50 -17.05
C ILE A 65 -2.12 -5.01 -17.45
N GLU A 66 -2.31 -3.70 -17.53
CA GLU A 66 -3.56 -3.08 -17.94
C GLU A 66 -3.30 -2.03 -19.03
N LYS A 67 -4.22 -1.96 -20.00
CA LYS A 67 -4.21 -0.88 -20.99
C LYS A 67 -4.69 0.40 -20.32
N THR A 68 -3.94 1.45 -20.48
CA THR A 68 -4.30 2.78 -19.97
C THR A 68 -5.03 3.57 -21.06
N ASN A 69 -6.19 4.13 -20.73
CA ASN A 69 -6.95 4.98 -21.64
C ASN A 69 -6.50 6.46 -21.48
N ILE A 70 -6.66 7.24 -22.56
CA ILE A 70 -6.35 8.68 -22.55
C ILE A 70 -7.10 9.43 -21.43
N PHE A 71 -8.35 9.06 -21.13
CA PHE A 71 -9.12 9.63 -20.02
C PHE A 71 -8.52 9.32 -18.65
N GLN A 72 -7.89 8.16 -18.48
CA GLN A 72 -7.16 7.83 -17.24
C GLN A 72 -5.90 8.66 -17.13
N ILE A 73 -5.18 8.88 -18.23
CA ILE A 73 -3.99 9.72 -18.26
C ILE A 73 -4.36 11.19 -17.95
N SER A 74 -5.41 11.72 -18.57
CA SER A 74 -5.86 13.08 -18.29
C SER A 74 -6.31 13.27 -16.85
N GLY A 75 -7.07 12.32 -16.29
CA GLY A 75 -7.46 12.32 -14.88
C GLY A 75 -6.25 12.25 -13.95
N LEU A 76 -5.23 11.46 -14.32
CA LEU A 76 -3.96 11.39 -13.61
C LEU A 76 -3.24 12.74 -13.59
N VAL A 77 -3.10 13.40 -14.74
CA VAL A 77 -2.47 14.72 -14.86
C VAL A 77 -3.21 15.74 -13.99
N ILE A 78 -4.55 15.77 -14.06
CA ILE A 78 -5.38 16.66 -13.23
C ILE A 78 -5.17 16.36 -11.74
N SER A 79 -5.12 15.09 -11.35
CA SER A 79 -4.86 14.68 -9.96
C SER A 79 -3.50 15.16 -9.47
N VAL A 80 -2.43 14.98 -10.28
CA VAL A 80 -1.08 15.47 -9.93
C VAL A 80 -1.05 16.99 -9.79
N LEU A 81 -1.68 17.71 -10.71
CA LEU A 81 -1.79 19.17 -10.62
C LEU A 81 -2.55 19.61 -9.36
N GLY A 82 -3.65 18.91 -9.02
CA GLY A 82 -4.40 19.16 -7.80
C GLY A 82 -3.56 18.93 -6.53
N ILE A 83 -2.80 17.84 -6.49
CA ILE A 83 -1.88 17.54 -5.37
C ILE A 83 -0.81 18.63 -5.25
N LEU A 84 -0.21 19.02 -6.36
CA LEU A 84 0.78 20.11 -6.37
C LEU A 84 0.17 21.42 -5.88
N ALA A 85 -1.03 21.78 -6.33
CA ALA A 85 -1.74 22.98 -5.87
C ALA A 85 -2.00 22.97 -4.36
N ILE A 86 -2.37 21.84 -3.79
CA ILE A 86 -2.59 21.68 -2.35
C ILE A 86 -1.27 21.80 -1.58
N ILE A 87 -0.21 21.08 -2.01
CA ILE A 87 1.10 21.09 -1.34
C ILE A 87 1.71 22.49 -1.35
N THR A 88 1.61 23.16 -2.49
CA THR A 88 2.20 24.52 -2.67
C THR A 88 1.32 25.64 -2.16
N LYS A 89 0.08 25.38 -1.76
CA LYS A 89 -0.92 26.40 -1.43
C LYS A 89 -1.06 27.46 -2.55
N LEU A 90 -0.88 27.02 -3.80
CA LEU A 90 -0.84 27.84 -5.02
C LEU A 90 0.33 28.86 -5.07
N ASP A 91 1.33 28.72 -4.21
CA ASP A 91 2.57 29.50 -4.24
C ASP A 91 3.72 28.68 -4.83
N LEU A 92 4.14 29.04 -6.04
CA LEU A 92 5.23 28.35 -6.73
C LEU A 92 6.58 28.50 -6.02
N ASN A 93 6.76 29.53 -5.17
CA ASN A 93 7.99 29.67 -4.39
C ASN A 93 8.14 28.54 -3.37
N ILE A 94 7.04 27.97 -2.89
CA ILE A 94 7.06 26.80 -2.00
C ILE A 94 7.68 25.59 -2.73
N LEU A 95 7.41 25.40 -4.02
CA LEU A 95 8.06 24.37 -4.84
C LEU A 95 9.57 24.53 -4.93
N LEU A 96 10.05 25.75 -5.03
CA LEU A 96 11.47 26.06 -5.13
C LEU A 96 12.20 25.95 -3.79
N THR A 97 11.46 26.09 -2.69
CA THR A 97 11.97 26.00 -1.31
C THR A 97 11.63 24.69 -0.60
N LEU A 98 11.07 23.71 -1.33
CA LEU A 98 10.74 22.38 -0.79
C LEU A 98 11.99 21.73 -0.18
N ASN A 99 12.09 21.79 1.13
CA ASN A 99 13.00 20.98 1.89
C ASN A 99 12.38 19.58 2.07
N PHE A 100 12.70 18.66 1.15
CA PHE A 100 12.31 17.27 1.31
C PHE A 100 12.91 16.72 2.59
N ASN A 101 12.04 16.30 3.49
CA ASN A 101 12.45 15.64 4.72
C ASN A 101 12.53 14.11 4.52
N LYS A 102 13.10 13.42 5.50
CA LYS A 102 13.18 11.94 5.47
C LYS A 102 11.80 11.27 5.40
N GLY A 103 10.77 11.89 5.99
CA GLY A 103 9.40 11.40 5.95
C GLY A 103 8.83 11.37 4.54
N ASP A 104 9.10 12.41 3.75
CA ASP A 104 8.63 12.49 2.36
C ASP A 104 9.26 11.39 1.50
N LEU A 105 10.55 11.10 1.71
CA LEU A 105 11.24 10.00 1.03
C LEU A 105 10.63 8.63 1.39
N PHE A 106 10.32 8.41 2.66
CA PHE A 106 9.61 7.20 3.10
C PHE A 106 8.21 7.13 2.45
N MET A 107 7.45 8.22 2.38
CA MET A 107 6.14 8.23 1.73
C MET A 107 6.23 7.91 0.24
N VAL A 108 7.22 8.46 -0.48
CA VAL A 108 7.47 8.11 -1.89
C VAL A 108 7.72 6.59 -2.03
N GLY A 109 8.56 6.02 -1.17
CA GLY A 109 8.79 4.58 -1.15
C GLY A 109 7.53 3.77 -0.86
N ALA A 110 6.70 4.23 0.07
CA ALA A 110 5.43 3.59 0.43
C ALA A 110 4.45 3.57 -0.76
N ILE A 111 4.21 4.72 -1.43
CA ILE A 111 3.28 4.79 -2.56
C ILE A 111 3.76 3.96 -3.76
N ILE A 112 5.06 3.88 -4.00
CA ILE A 112 5.63 3.00 -5.04
C ILE A 112 5.38 1.53 -4.68
N ALA A 113 5.62 1.14 -3.43
CA ALA A 113 5.40 -0.23 -2.96
C ALA A 113 3.92 -0.64 -3.10
N TRP A 114 2.97 0.25 -2.77
CA TRP A 114 1.54 0.00 -2.97
C TRP A 114 1.17 -0.10 -4.45
N GLY A 115 1.78 0.71 -5.31
CA GLY A 115 1.63 0.62 -6.77
C GLY A 115 2.05 -0.75 -7.30
N ILE A 116 3.22 -1.23 -6.88
CA ILE A 116 3.75 -2.56 -7.23
C ILE A 116 2.80 -3.66 -6.73
N TYR A 117 2.40 -3.60 -5.46
CA TYR A 117 1.43 -4.53 -4.88
C TYR A 117 0.16 -4.63 -5.71
N SER A 118 -0.46 -3.49 -6.02
CA SER A 118 -1.72 -3.41 -6.75
C SER A 118 -1.60 -3.98 -8.17
N ALA A 119 -0.52 -3.68 -8.86
CA ALA A 119 -0.24 -4.18 -10.20
C ALA A 119 -0.04 -5.72 -10.19
N TYR A 120 0.78 -6.25 -9.28
CA TYR A 120 0.99 -7.68 -9.16
C TYR A 120 -0.25 -8.43 -8.65
N LEU A 121 -1.06 -7.81 -7.81
CA LEU A 121 -2.35 -8.34 -7.39
C LEU A 121 -3.29 -8.52 -8.59
N ARG A 122 -3.29 -7.57 -9.53
CA ARG A 122 -4.05 -7.65 -10.79
C ARG A 122 -3.50 -8.71 -11.76
N LYS A 123 -2.19 -8.85 -11.80
CA LYS A 123 -1.49 -9.81 -12.69
C LYS A 123 -1.75 -11.27 -12.34
N ARG A 124 -2.25 -11.59 -11.16
CA ARG A 124 -2.47 -12.97 -10.73
C ARG A 124 -3.34 -13.75 -11.72
N THR A 125 -2.93 -14.97 -12.05
CA THR A 125 -3.60 -15.84 -13.02
C THR A 125 -4.32 -17.04 -12.38
N PHE A 126 -4.29 -17.15 -11.05
CA PHE A 126 -4.87 -18.27 -10.31
C PHE A 126 -6.02 -17.79 -9.42
N GLU A 127 -6.99 -18.67 -9.24
CA GLU A 127 -8.15 -18.42 -8.40
C GLU A 127 -7.92 -19.00 -7.00
N VAL A 128 -7.99 -18.13 -6.01
CA VAL A 128 -8.05 -18.45 -4.58
C VAL A 128 -9.15 -17.58 -3.97
N SER A 129 -9.80 -18.07 -2.93
CA SER A 129 -10.76 -17.23 -2.21
C SER A 129 -10.05 -15.97 -1.69
N LEU A 130 -10.77 -14.82 -1.67
CA LEU A 130 -10.19 -13.54 -1.23
C LEU A 130 -9.63 -13.63 0.19
N LEU A 131 -10.32 -14.35 1.08
CA LEU A 131 -9.84 -14.57 2.45
C LEU A 131 -8.52 -15.35 2.49
N ALA A 132 -8.40 -16.42 1.71
CA ALA A 132 -7.16 -17.20 1.62
C ALA A 132 -6.02 -16.35 1.03
N LEU A 133 -6.32 -15.54 0.02
CA LEU A 133 -5.34 -14.63 -0.58
C LEU A 133 -4.81 -13.63 0.44
N VAL A 134 -5.69 -12.94 1.17
CA VAL A 134 -5.31 -11.96 2.20
C VAL A 134 -4.52 -12.63 3.30
N HIS A 135 -4.95 -13.81 3.77
CA HIS A 135 -4.22 -14.58 4.79
C HIS A 135 -2.78 -14.89 4.34
N ILE A 136 -2.60 -15.37 3.09
CA ILE A 136 -1.28 -15.69 2.56
C ILE A 136 -0.41 -14.41 2.46
N ILE A 137 -0.96 -13.31 1.93
CA ILE A 137 -0.26 -12.03 1.81
C ILE A 137 0.21 -11.54 3.18
N CYS A 138 -0.69 -11.55 4.18
CA CYS A 138 -0.36 -11.14 5.55
C CYS A 138 0.70 -12.06 6.17
N THR A 139 0.63 -13.38 5.94
CA THR A 139 1.63 -14.32 6.45
C THR A 139 3.01 -14.06 5.87
N PHE A 140 3.12 -13.90 4.54
CA PHE A 140 4.40 -13.56 3.92
C PHE A 140 4.90 -12.17 4.35
N GLY A 141 3.99 -11.20 4.45
CA GLY A 141 4.33 -9.87 4.94
C GLY A 141 4.85 -9.87 6.37
N LEU A 142 4.24 -10.66 7.25
CA LEU A 142 4.69 -10.86 8.62
C LEU A 142 6.10 -11.45 8.69
N ILE A 143 6.41 -12.44 7.84
CA ILE A 143 7.75 -13.04 7.77
C ILE A 143 8.81 -11.98 7.46
N PHE A 144 8.52 -11.03 6.55
CA PHE A 144 9.44 -9.92 6.24
C PHE A 144 9.46 -8.84 7.32
N LEU A 145 8.34 -8.63 8.04
CA LEU A 145 8.24 -7.62 9.08
C LEU A 145 8.91 -8.06 10.39
N LEU A 146 8.91 -9.36 10.69
CA LEU A 146 9.49 -9.92 11.91
C LEU A 146 10.94 -9.50 12.17
N PRO A 147 11.88 -9.57 11.20
CA PRO A 147 13.25 -9.12 11.43
C PRO A 147 13.34 -7.64 11.81
N LEU A 148 12.53 -6.78 11.19
CA LEU A 148 12.48 -5.35 11.50
C LEU A 148 11.95 -5.11 12.91
N PHE A 149 10.92 -5.83 13.30
CA PHE A 149 10.36 -5.78 14.65
C PHE A 149 11.40 -6.22 15.70
N ILE A 150 12.12 -7.31 15.45
CA ILE A 150 13.18 -7.78 16.36
C ILE A 150 14.28 -6.72 16.50
N LEU A 151 14.70 -6.09 15.39
CA LEU A 151 15.69 -5.00 15.42
C LEU A 151 15.20 -3.82 16.26
N ASP A 152 13.95 -3.41 16.13
CA ASP A 152 13.36 -2.34 16.94
C ASP A 152 13.34 -2.69 18.44
N MET A 153 13.02 -3.94 18.78
CA MET A 153 13.07 -4.41 20.17
C MET A 153 14.49 -4.41 20.74
N THR A 154 15.50 -4.79 19.96
CA THR A 154 16.90 -4.77 20.40
C THR A 154 17.43 -3.35 20.61
N GLN A 155 16.81 -2.34 19.99
CA GLN A 155 17.14 -0.93 20.19
C GLN A 155 16.47 -0.31 21.42
N GLY A 156 15.82 -1.11 22.26
CA GLY A 156 15.20 -0.66 23.51
C GLY A 156 13.85 0.03 23.35
N LYS A 157 13.18 -0.11 22.20
CA LYS A 157 11.81 0.37 22.04
C LYS A 157 10.87 -0.49 22.88
N ILE A 158 10.29 0.09 23.92
CA ILE A 158 9.37 -0.59 24.83
C ILE A 158 7.94 -0.37 24.36
N ILE A 159 7.16 -1.44 24.30
CA ILE A 159 5.72 -1.35 24.02
C ILE A 159 4.99 -1.27 25.36
N GLU A 160 4.32 -0.16 25.64
CA GLU A 160 3.45 -0.02 26.80
C GLU A 160 2.17 -0.80 26.60
N MET A 161 2.04 -1.94 27.27
CA MET A 161 0.86 -2.80 27.19
C MET A 161 -0.24 -2.29 28.15
N SER A 162 -0.96 -1.26 27.75
CA SER A 162 -2.16 -0.79 28.45
C SER A 162 -3.43 -1.47 27.92
N SER A 163 -4.54 -1.39 28.67
CA SER A 163 -5.85 -1.89 28.17
C SER A 163 -6.24 -1.21 26.84
N ASN A 164 -5.97 0.09 26.70
CA ASN A 164 -6.23 0.83 25.46
C ASN A 164 -5.39 0.31 24.29
N PHE A 165 -4.16 -0.15 24.54
CA PHE A 165 -3.30 -0.74 23.51
C PHE A 165 -3.97 -1.95 22.86
N PHE A 166 -4.56 -2.85 23.64
CA PHE A 166 -5.22 -4.05 23.10
C PHE A 166 -6.48 -3.72 22.29
N TYR A 167 -7.28 -2.71 22.71
CA TYR A 167 -8.42 -2.24 21.92
C TYR A 167 -8.00 -1.63 20.59
N ILE A 168 -6.98 -0.78 20.60
CA ILE A 168 -6.43 -0.16 19.39
C ILE A 168 -5.83 -1.25 18.48
N LEU A 169 -5.08 -2.19 19.03
CA LEU A 169 -4.49 -3.29 18.27
C LEU A 169 -5.56 -4.15 17.60
N ALA A 170 -6.62 -4.52 18.31
CA ALA A 170 -7.73 -5.29 17.76
C ALA A 170 -8.44 -4.52 16.64
N TYR A 171 -8.71 -3.22 16.85
CA TYR A 171 -9.30 -2.36 15.82
C TYR A 171 -8.43 -2.30 14.56
N VAL A 172 -7.13 -2.04 14.72
CA VAL A 172 -6.18 -1.91 13.59
C VAL A 172 -6.00 -3.25 12.87
N ALA A 173 -5.98 -4.36 13.59
CA ALA A 173 -5.86 -5.68 12.97
C ALA A 173 -7.09 -6.05 12.12
N ILE A 174 -8.29 -5.74 12.60
CA ILE A 174 -9.53 -6.13 11.93
C ILE A 174 -9.85 -5.19 10.77
N PHE A 175 -9.96 -3.88 11.03
CA PHE A 175 -10.49 -2.93 10.04
C PHE A 175 -9.45 -2.44 9.02
N PRO A 176 -8.41 -1.68 9.39
CA PRO A 176 -7.45 -1.18 8.40
C PRO A 176 -6.48 -2.25 7.88
N SER A 177 -6.32 -3.40 8.55
CA SER A 177 -5.51 -4.50 8.03
C SER A 177 -6.37 -5.50 7.25
N ILE A 178 -6.99 -6.48 7.90
CA ILE A 178 -7.69 -7.58 7.20
C ILE A 178 -8.84 -7.03 6.33
N GLY A 179 -9.67 -6.15 6.87
CA GLY A 179 -10.83 -5.59 6.18
C GLY A 179 -10.45 -4.80 4.93
N SER A 180 -9.49 -3.88 5.06
CA SER A 180 -9.07 -3.05 3.93
C SER A 180 -8.37 -3.87 2.84
N TYR A 181 -7.51 -4.83 3.19
CA TYR A 181 -6.88 -5.72 2.22
C TYR A 181 -7.89 -6.61 1.49
N TYR A 182 -8.90 -7.09 2.20
CA TYR A 182 -9.98 -7.87 1.61
C TYR A 182 -10.78 -7.04 0.60
N CYS A 183 -11.23 -5.85 1.01
CA CYS A 183 -11.96 -4.93 0.13
C CYS A 183 -11.11 -4.50 -1.08
N TRP A 184 -9.83 -4.17 -0.86
CA TRP A 184 -8.93 -3.79 -1.92
C TRP A 184 -8.69 -4.92 -2.93
N ALA A 185 -8.41 -6.14 -2.44
CA ALA A 185 -8.22 -7.29 -3.31
C ALA A 185 -9.49 -7.62 -4.11
N GLY A 186 -10.66 -7.45 -3.50
CA GLY A 186 -11.96 -7.57 -4.17
C GLY A 186 -12.13 -6.51 -5.26
N ALA A 187 -11.92 -5.25 -4.94
CA ALA A 187 -12.03 -4.14 -5.89
C ALA A 187 -11.10 -4.34 -7.10
N VAL A 188 -9.82 -4.63 -6.86
CA VAL A 188 -8.84 -4.89 -7.93
C VAL A 188 -9.23 -6.07 -8.80
N SER A 189 -9.84 -7.12 -8.23
CA SER A 189 -10.28 -8.29 -9.00
C SER A 189 -11.48 -7.99 -9.90
N ILE A 190 -12.39 -7.11 -9.47
CA ILE A 190 -13.64 -6.80 -10.18
C ILE A 190 -13.44 -5.70 -11.22
N ILE A 191 -12.89 -4.55 -10.81
CA ILE A 191 -12.80 -3.35 -11.65
C ILE A 191 -11.40 -3.04 -12.19
N GLY A 192 -10.38 -3.79 -11.75
CA GLY A 192 -8.97 -3.59 -12.11
C GLY A 192 -8.24 -2.62 -11.20
N ALA A 193 -6.90 -2.67 -11.23
CA ALA A 193 -6.06 -1.89 -10.34
C ALA A 193 -6.12 -0.38 -10.66
N ASN A 194 -6.10 -0.02 -11.93
CA ASN A 194 -6.15 1.38 -12.36
C ASN A 194 -7.43 2.09 -11.92
N ARG A 195 -8.60 1.43 -12.07
CA ARG A 195 -9.89 2.01 -11.67
C ARG A 195 -10.06 2.03 -10.15
N ALA A 196 -9.66 0.95 -9.46
CA ALA A 196 -9.71 0.89 -8.01
C ALA A 196 -8.82 1.98 -7.39
N GLY A 197 -7.65 2.24 -7.99
CA GLY A 197 -6.70 3.25 -7.54
C GLY A 197 -7.30 4.65 -7.38
N ILE A 198 -8.18 5.06 -8.30
CA ILE A 198 -8.78 6.42 -8.27
C ILE A 198 -9.49 6.71 -6.94
N PHE A 199 -10.11 5.69 -6.33
CA PHE A 199 -10.81 5.87 -5.05
C PHE A 199 -9.86 6.20 -3.88
N LEU A 200 -8.56 5.87 -4.00
CA LEU A 200 -7.56 6.22 -2.97
C LEU A 200 -7.28 7.74 -2.91
N SER A 201 -7.60 8.50 -3.95
CA SER A 201 -7.53 9.96 -3.93
C SER A 201 -8.54 10.59 -2.96
N LEU A 202 -9.53 9.84 -2.48
CA LEU A 202 -10.50 10.30 -1.49
C LEU A 202 -10.00 10.19 -0.05
N ILE A 203 -8.85 9.55 0.21
CA ILE A 203 -8.31 9.35 1.57
C ILE A 203 -8.24 10.66 2.38
N PRO A 204 -7.76 11.80 1.82
CA PRO A 204 -7.66 13.04 2.61
C PRO A 204 -9.01 13.66 3.01
N LEU A 205 -10.13 13.18 2.45
CA LEU A 205 -11.47 13.69 2.78
C LEU A 205 -12.05 13.07 4.05
N PHE A 206 -11.48 11.95 4.51
CA PHE A 206 -11.89 11.21 5.70
C PHE A 206 -10.82 11.29 6.80
#